data_bec54d7393a3604c564d8c33d83df923
#
_entry.id   bec54d7393a3604c564d8c33d83df923
#
_cell.length_a   1.000
_cell.length_b   1.000
_cell.length_c   1.000
_cell.angle_alpha   90.00
_cell.angle_beta   90.00
_cell.angle_gamma   90.00
#
_symmetry.space_group_name_H-M   'P 1'
#
loop_
_entity.id
_entity.type
_entity.pdbx_description
1 polymer ?
#
loop_
_entity_poly.entity_id
_entity_poly.type
_entity_poly.pdbx_seq_one_letter_code
_entity_poly.pdbx_strand_id
1 'polypeptide(L)'
;LKLHLTPAAITKTGTGTLDDPRAIAQKQPGLYAVAYHPIGGRLIPEKLVQLDNLLSTIPGCECRVAPNETLYIINLTADEAAAVLDATADGAKTLFETSVACIGASICQQGVRDSQSVLQRAVQAVRAANIPDGALPKVCISGCTSSCSGHQAAAIGFQGTVKAVPGGK
;
A
#
# COMPACT_ATOMS: atom_id res chain seq x y z
N LEU A 1 18.65 24.33 -16.04
CA LEU A 1 17.63 23.84 -16.98
C LEU A 1 16.28 24.45 -16.56
N LYS A 2 15.73 25.40 -17.30
CA LYS A 2 14.37 25.89 -17.08
C LYS A 2 13.42 24.95 -17.83
N LEU A 3 12.74 24.06 -17.09
CA LEU A 3 11.66 23.27 -17.64
C LEU A 3 10.40 24.15 -17.75
N HIS A 4 9.97 24.41 -18.97
CA HIS A 4 8.66 25.03 -19.21
C HIS A 4 7.60 23.92 -19.15
N LEU A 5 7.00 23.75 -17.98
CA LEU A 5 5.89 22.83 -17.78
C LEU A 5 4.58 23.58 -18.08
N THR A 6 3.81 23.09 -19.02
CA THR A 6 2.43 23.53 -19.22
C THR A 6 1.54 22.70 -18.32
N PRO A 7 0.79 23.30 -17.35
CA PRO A 7 -0.15 22.53 -16.53
C PRO A 7 -1.20 21.87 -17.41
N ALA A 8 -1.39 20.56 -17.24
CA ALA A 8 -2.54 19.88 -17.84
C ALA A 8 -3.82 20.32 -17.11
N ALA A 9 -4.80 20.82 -17.86
CA ALA A 9 -6.09 21.14 -17.30
C ALA A 9 -6.89 19.86 -17.05
N ILE A 10 -7.31 19.63 -15.82
CA ILE A 10 -8.27 18.57 -15.49
C ILE A 10 -9.66 19.17 -15.75
N THR A 11 -10.30 18.73 -16.83
CA THR A 11 -11.65 19.19 -17.21
C THR A 11 -12.75 18.28 -16.68
N LYS A 12 -12.40 17.12 -16.14
CA LYS A 12 -13.33 16.15 -15.55
C LYS A 12 -13.92 16.72 -14.26
N THR A 13 -15.22 16.55 -14.09
CA THR A 13 -15.98 16.91 -12.88
C THR A 13 -16.91 15.77 -12.50
N GLY A 14 -17.29 15.68 -11.24
CA GLY A 14 -18.24 14.71 -10.72
C GLY A 14 -19.34 15.39 -9.90
N THR A 15 -20.44 14.68 -9.64
CA THR A 15 -21.62 15.15 -8.88
C THR A 15 -21.94 14.18 -7.77
N GLY A 16 -21.32 13.35 -7.28
CA GLY A 16 -21.62 12.41 -6.18
C GLY A 16 -20.82 12.74 -4.94
N THR A 17 -21.26 12.17 -3.82
CA THR A 17 -20.50 12.11 -2.57
C THR A 17 -20.17 10.66 -2.23
N LEU A 18 -18.98 10.43 -1.74
CA LEU A 18 -18.52 9.10 -1.32
C LEU A 18 -17.90 9.25 0.07
N ASP A 19 -18.35 8.40 0.99
CA ASP A 19 -17.85 8.31 2.37
C ASP A 19 -17.15 6.97 2.57
N ASP A 20 -15.85 6.95 2.33
CA ASP A 20 -14.97 5.81 2.59
C ASP A 20 -13.61 6.36 3.03
N PRO A 21 -12.99 5.83 4.09
CA PRO A 21 -11.69 6.33 4.59
C PRO A 21 -10.55 6.24 3.58
N ARG A 22 -10.66 5.42 2.55
CA ARG A 22 -9.69 5.32 1.46
C ARG A 22 -9.99 6.26 0.29
N ALA A 23 -11.17 6.90 0.28
CA ALA A 23 -11.57 7.86 -0.74
C ALA A 23 -11.29 9.30 -0.27
N ILE A 24 -10.35 9.95 -0.91
CA ILE A 24 -9.88 11.30 -0.55
C ILE A 24 -10.47 12.29 -1.55
N ALA A 25 -11.30 13.23 -1.08
CA ALA A 25 -11.82 14.28 -1.94
C ALA A 25 -10.67 15.15 -2.49
N GLN A 26 -10.67 15.38 -3.80
CA GLN A 26 -9.69 16.22 -4.47
C GLN A 26 -10.11 17.69 -4.45
N LYS A 27 -9.20 18.58 -4.86
CA LYS A 27 -9.51 20.02 -5.03
C LYS A 27 -10.52 20.25 -6.16
N GLN A 28 -10.56 19.39 -7.16
CA GLN A 28 -11.52 19.44 -8.25
C GLN A 28 -12.88 18.97 -7.74
N PRO A 29 -13.95 19.72 -7.98
CA PRO A 29 -15.29 19.41 -7.47
C PRO A 29 -15.76 18.01 -7.90
N GLY A 30 -16.20 17.20 -6.93
CA GLY A 30 -16.77 15.89 -7.15
C GLY A 30 -15.77 14.82 -7.64
N LEU A 31 -14.45 15.10 -7.57
CA LEU A 31 -13.42 14.11 -7.85
C LEU A 31 -12.76 13.57 -6.60
N TYR A 32 -12.38 12.32 -6.67
CA TYR A 32 -11.76 11.54 -5.59
C TYR A 32 -10.44 10.92 -6.02
N ALA A 33 -9.59 10.72 -5.04
CA ALA A 33 -8.43 9.82 -5.11
C ALA A 33 -8.71 8.61 -4.22
N VAL A 34 -8.53 7.41 -4.72
CA VAL A 34 -8.60 6.18 -3.92
C VAL A 34 -7.19 5.76 -3.54
N ALA A 35 -6.97 5.59 -2.24
CA ALA A 35 -5.72 5.06 -1.70
C ALA A 35 -5.79 3.52 -1.65
N TYR A 36 -4.92 2.86 -2.40
CA TYR A 36 -4.73 1.43 -2.37
C TYR A 36 -3.34 1.12 -1.82
N HIS A 37 -3.28 0.51 -0.65
CA HIS A 37 -2.04 0.05 -0.04
C HIS A 37 -2.06 -1.49 -0.02
N PRO A 38 -1.38 -2.15 -0.96
CA PRO A 38 -1.25 -3.61 -0.93
C PRO A 38 -0.54 -4.06 0.34
N ILE A 39 -0.99 -5.14 0.96
CA ILE A 39 -0.36 -5.64 2.19
C ILE A 39 1.12 -5.95 1.92
N GLY A 40 2.00 -5.30 2.67
CA GLY A 40 3.45 -5.37 2.50
C GLY A 40 3.99 -4.71 1.22
N GLY A 41 3.22 -3.81 0.60
CA GLY A 41 3.63 -3.05 -0.59
C GLY A 41 3.74 -3.92 -1.86
N ARG A 42 3.25 -5.15 -1.85
CA ARG A 42 3.45 -6.11 -2.93
C ARG A 42 2.21 -6.24 -3.81
N LEU A 43 2.30 -5.76 -5.05
CA LEU A 43 1.33 -6.01 -6.10
C LEU A 43 1.66 -7.33 -6.82
N ILE A 44 0.66 -8.20 -6.96
CA ILE A 44 0.78 -9.42 -7.77
C ILE A 44 0.36 -9.13 -9.21
N PRO A 45 0.92 -9.84 -10.21
CA PRO A 45 0.64 -9.59 -11.63
C PRO A 45 -0.85 -9.61 -11.97
N GLU A 46 -1.61 -10.55 -11.41
CA GLU A 46 -3.04 -10.71 -11.63
C GLU A 46 -3.83 -9.49 -11.17
N LYS A 47 -3.42 -8.88 -10.05
CA LYS A 47 -4.03 -7.63 -9.55
C LYS A 47 -3.73 -6.46 -10.48
N LEU A 48 -2.52 -6.37 -11.02
CA LEU A 48 -2.17 -5.33 -11.99
C LEU A 48 -3.03 -5.43 -13.25
N VAL A 49 -3.23 -6.65 -13.79
CA VAL A 49 -4.12 -6.88 -14.93
C VAL A 49 -5.56 -6.52 -14.60
N GLN A 50 -6.06 -6.88 -13.43
CA GLN A 50 -7.41 -6.52 -12.98
C GLN A 50 -7.58 -4.99 -12.91
N LEU A 51 -6.62 -4.30 -12.33
CA LEU A 51 -6.65 -2.84 -12.23
C LEU A 51 -6.55 -2.18 -13.62
N ASP A 52 -5.67 -2.65 -14.49
CA ASP A 52 -5.54 -2.13 -15.85
C ASP A 52 -6.84 -2.26 -16.63
N ASN A 53 -7.49 -3.43 -16.58
CA ASN A 53 -8.79 -3.64 -17.22
C ASN A 53 -9.87 -2.67 -16.72
N LEU A 54 -9.94 -2.40 -15.42
CA LEU A 54 -10.88 -1.45 -14.85
C LEU A 54 -10.51 -0.01 -15.24
N LEU A 55 -9.27 0.39 -15.00
CA LEU A 55 -8.83 1.78 -15.16
C LEU A 55 -8.81 2.23 -16.62
N SER A 56 -8.58 1.32 -17.55
CA SER A 56 -8.68 1.61 -18.99
C SER A 56 -10.09 2.02 -19.44
N THR A 57 -11.11 1.70 -18.65
CA THR A 57 -12.49 2.13 -18.90
C THR A 57 -12.82 3.50 -18.31
N ILE A 58 -11.93 4.06 -17.48
CA ILE A 58 -12.15 5.32 -16.75
C ILE A 58 -11.36 6.46 -17.39
N PRO A 59 -11.99 7.36 -18.15
CA PRO A 59 -11.29 8.44 -18.84
C PRO A 59 -10.60 9.38 -17.85
N GLY A 60 -9.32 9.71 -18.11
CA GLY A 60 -8.56 10.70 -17.38
C GLY A 60 -8.17 10.30 -15.96
N CYS A 61 -8.36 9.04 -15.55
CA CYS A 61 -7.78 8.55 -14.31
C CYS A 61 -6.25 8.42 -14.45
N GLU A 62 -5.54 8.54 -13.34
CA GLU A 62 -4.10 8.35 -13.28
C GLU A 62 -3.72 7.54 -12.04
N CYS A 63 -2.63 6.77 -12.14
CA CYS A 63 -2.02 6.08 -11.02
C CYS A 63 -0.79 6.85 -10.51
N ARG A 64 -0.69 7.07 -9.21
CA ARG A 64 0.42 7.75 -8.54
C ARG A 64 0.98 6.86 -7.44
N VAL A 65 2.26 6.51 -7.54
CA VAL A 65 2.95 5.73 -6.51
C VAL A 65 3.54 6.67 -5.46
N ALA A 66 3.33 6.36 -4.18
CA ALA A 66 3.88 7.11 -3.08
C ALA A 66 5.01 6.33 -2.35
N PRO A 67 5.94 7.04 -1.68
CA PRO A 67 7.07 6.41 -0.97
C PRO A 67 6.65 5.46 0.17
N ASN A 68 5.42 5.57 0.64
CA ASN A 68 4.85 4.71 1.68
C ASN A 68 4.19 3.43 1.13
N GLU A 69 4.54 3.02 -0.10
CA GLU A 69 4.01 1.83 -0.78
C GLU A 69 2.50 1.89 -1.10
N THR A 70 1.94 3.09 -1.13
CA THR A 70 0.53 3.31 -1.51
C THR A 70 0.43 3.69 -2.98
N LEU A 71 -0.50 3.08 -3.69
CA LEU A 71 -0.93 3.48 -5.02
C LEU A 71 -2.17 4.37 -4.89
N TYR A 72 -2.07 5.61 -5.33
CA TYR A 72 -3.21 6.52 -5.44
C TYR A 72 -3.75 6.47 -6.86
N ILE A 73 -5.04 6.17 -6.98
CA ILE A 73 -5.77 6.22 -8.25
C ILE A 73 -6.62 7.49 -8.19
N ILE A 74 -6.32 8.45 -9.05
CA ILE A 74 -6.83 9.83 -8.97
C ILE A 74 -7.74 10.18 -10.14
N ASN A 75 -8.45 11.30 -10.01
CA ASN A 75 -9.39 11.84 -11.00
C ASN A 75 -10.61 10.92 -11.22
N LEU A 76 -11.16 10.40 -10.14
CA LEU A 76 -12.31 9.50 -10.15
C LEU A 76 -13.57 10.26 -9.73
N THR A 77 -14.69 10.07 -10.43
CA THR A 77 -16.01 10.45 -9.91
C THR A 77 -16.39 9.54 -8.72
N ALA A 78 -17.47 9.83 -8.01
CA ALA A 78 -17.90 9.01 -6.87
C ALA A 78 -18.16 7.56 -7.27
N ASP A 79 -18.84 7.32 -8.40
CA ASP A 79 -19.17 5.96 -8.88
C ASP A 79 -17.91 5.21 -9.33
N GLU A 80 -17.00 5.89 -10.04
CA GLU A 80 -15.71 5.33 -10.45
C GLU A 80 -14.85 5.00 -9.23
N ALA A 81 -14.84 5.87 -8.23
CA ALA A 81 -14.11 5.63 -6.98
C ALA A 81 -14.68 4.45 -6.20
N ALA A 82 -16.01 4.27 -6.18
CA ALA A 82 -16.66 3.11 -5.58
C ALA A 82 -16.23 1.80 -6.28
N ALA A 83 -16.18 1.79 -7.61
CA ALA A 83 -15.70 0.62 -8.37
C ALA A 83 -14.23 0.31 -8.08
N VAL A 84 -13.38 1.34 -7.95
CA VAL A 84 -11.96 1.18 -7.61
C VAL A 84 -11.79 0.69 -6.15
N LEU A 85 -12.60 1.18 -5.21
CA LEU A 85 -12.61 0.73 -3.82
C LEU A 85 -12.94 -0.78 -3.73
N ASP A 86 -13.93 -1.23 -4.50
CA ASP A 86 -14.29 -2.65 -4.57
C ASP A 86 -13.15 -3.49 -5.18
N ALA A 87 -12.60 -3.06 -6.31
CA ALA A 87 -11.49 -3.74 -6.97
C ALA A 87 -10.21 -3.81 -6.12
N THR A 88 -10.06 -2.92 -5.13
CA THR A 88 -8.92 -2.81 -4.21
C THR A 88 -9.26 -3.19 -2.77
N ALA A 89 -10.34 -3.95 -2.55
CA ALA A 89 -10.81 -4.34 -1.22
C ALA A 89 -9.86 -5.28 -0.46
N ASP A 90 -8.91 -5.89 -1.16
CA ASP A 90 -7.82 -6.72 -0.60
C ASP A 90 -6.70 -5.90 0.07
N GLY A 91 -6.64 -4.61 -0.15
CA GLY A 91 -5.66 -3.72 0.46
C GLY A 91 -5.85 -3.48 1.96
N ALA A 92 -4.95 -2.67 2.52
CA ALA A 92 -4.98 -2.28 3.92
C ALA A 92 -6.25 -1.50 4.27
N LYS A 93 -6.84 -1.83 5.41
CA LYS A 93 -8.05 -1.19 5.96
C LYS A 93 -7.77 -0.45 7.28
N THR A 94 -6.65 -0.76 7.95
CA THR A 94 -6.26 -0.19 9.23
C THR A 94 -4.84 0.35 9.16
N LEU A 95 -4.48 1.22 10.10
CA LEU A 95 -3.12 1.74 10.23
C LEU A 95 -2.08 0.61 10.33
N PHE A 96 -2.35 -0.42 11.12
CA PHE A 96 -1.44 -1.57 11.25
C PHE A 96 -1.23 -2.29 9.92
N GLU A 97 -2.26 -2.43 9.11
CA GLU A 97 -2.18 -3.09 7.81
C GLU A 97 -1.35 -2.33 6.77
N THR A 98 -1.12 -1.02 6.97
CA THR A 98 -0.16 -0.23 6.17
C THR A 98 1.30 -0.43 6.59
N SER A 99 1.59 -1.43 7.41
CA SER A 99 2.95 -1.80 7.78
C SER A 99 3.76 -2.23 6.57
N VAL A 100 5.07 -1.96 6.63
CA VAL A 100 6.00 -2.17 5.51
C VAL A 100 6.91 -3.37 5.82
N ALA A 101 7.09 -4.22 4.82
CA ALA A 101 8.06 -5.31 4.88
C ALA A 101 8.92 -5.33 3.62
N CYS A 102 10.23 -5.44 3.77
CA CYS A 102 11.08 -5.63 2.61
C CYS A 102 10.80 -7.00 1.94
N ILE A 103 11.32 -7.20 0.72
CA ILE A 103 11.09 -8.44 -0.03
C ILE A 103 11.59 -9.70 0.72
N GLY A 104 12.59 -9.56 1.59
CA GLY A 104 13.11 -10.63 2.44
C GLY A 104 13.75 -11.80 1.70
N ALA A 105 13.99 -12.88 2.44
CA ALA A 105 14.70 -14.06 1.96
C ALA A 105 13.92 -14.84 0.88
N SER A 106 12.68 -14.50 0.60
CA SER A 106 11.92 -15.15 -0.49
C SER A 106 12.53 -14.86 -1.87
N ILE A 107 13.20 -13.71 -2.04
CA ILE A 107 13.82 -13.28 -3.31
C ILE A 107 15.22 -12.70 -3.07
N CYS A 108 15.42 -11.95 -1.98
CA CYS A 108 16.66 -11.24 -1.71
C CYS A 108 17.76 -12.20 -1.20
N GLN A 109 18.88 -12.24 -1.89
CA GLN A 109 20.04 -13.07 -1.49
C GLN A 109 20.68 -12.64 -0.16
N GLN A 110 20.51 -11.36 0.24
CA GLN A 110 20.99 -10.83 1.52
C GLN A 110 19.99 -11.05 2.67
N GLY A 111 18.77 -11.45 2.35
CA GLY A 111 17.72 -11.66 3.32
C GLY A 111 17.99 -12.93 4.15
N VAL A 112 17.97 -12.81 5.47
CA VAL A 112 18.07 -13.97 6.38
C VAL A 112 16.70 -14.44 6.89
N ARG A 113 15.65 -13.63 6.68
CA ARG A 113 14.26 -13.95 7.04
C ARG A 113 13.31 -13.50 5.95
N ASP A 114 12.23 -14.25 5.77
CA ASP A 114 11.10 -13.88 4.91
C ASP A 114 10.21 -12.88 5.64
N SER A 115 10.51 -11.60 5.47
CA SER A 115 9.81 -10.49 6.11
C SER A 115 8.38 -10.34 5.62
N GLN A 116 8.10 -10.65 4.35
CA GLN A 116 6.75 -10.59 3.78
C GLN A 116 5.81 -11.62 4.44
N SER A 117 6.25 -12.87 4.59
CA SER A 117 5.48 -13.89 5.29
C SER A 117 5.24 -13.57 6.78
N VAL A 118 6.21 -12.90 7.43
CA VAL A 118 6.04 -12.45 8.83
C VAL A 118 4.93 -11.41 8.90
N LEU A 119 4.96 -10.38 8.03
CA LEU A 119 3.93 -9.34 8.01
C LEU A 119 2.55 -9.92 7.69
N GLN A 120 2.44 -10.77 6.68
CA GLN A 120 1.16 -11.39 6.30
C GLN A 120 0.53 -12.16 7.46
N ARG A 121 1.33 -12.96 8.18
CA ARG A 121 0.87 -13.68 9.38
C ARG A 121 0.45 -12.73 10.50
N ALA A 122 1.19 -11.64 10.71
CA ALA A 122 0.83 -10.65 11.71
C ALA A 122 -0.51 -9.97 11.37
N VAL A 123 -0.72 -9.56 10.12
CA VAL A 123 -1.99 -8.98 9.66
C VAL A 123 -3.14 -9.97 9.82
N GLN A 124 -2.95 -11.23 9.45
CA GLN A 124 -3.97 -12.28 9.64
C GLN A 124 -4.32 -12.46 11.13
N ALA A 125 -3.32 -12.48 12.02
CA ALA A 125 -3.55 -12.61 13.46
C ALA A 125 -4.32 -11.41 14.03
N VAL A 126 -3.97 -10.18 13.61
CA VAL A 126 -4.67 -8.95 14.02
C VAL A 126 -6.12 -8.95 13.54
N ARG A 127 -6.37 -9.36 12.30
CA ARG A 127 -7.73 -9.51 11.75
C ARG A 127 -8.54 -10.56 12.51
N ALA A 128 -7.95 -11.72 12.78
CA ALA A 128 -8.63 -12.80 13.51
C ALA A 128 -8.96 -12.40 14.97
N ALA A 129 -8.12 -11.59 15.58
CA ALA A 129 -8.33 -11.07 16.94
C ALA A 129 -9.29 -9.86 16.98
N ASN A 130 -9.79 -9.38 15.82
CA ASN A 130 -10.66 -8.20 15.70
C ASN A 130 -10.09 -6.97 16.41
N ILE A 131 -8.79 -6.74 16.33
CA ILE A 131 -8.14 -5.59 16.97
C ILE A 131 -8.59 -4.31 16.24
N PRO A 132 -9.14 -3.32 16.95
CA PRO A 132 -9.66 -2.10 16.32
C PRO A 132 -8.52 -1.26 15.71
N ASP A 133 -8.87 -0.46 14.70
CA ASP A 133 -7.93 0.49 14.09
C ASP A 133 -7.43 1.49 15.13
N GLY A 134 -6.17 1.86 15.02
CA GLY A 134 -5.49 2.75 15.96
C GLY A 134 -4.98 2.07 17.24
N ALA A 135 -5.38 0.83 17.56
CA ALA A 135 -4.87 0.11 18.73
C ALA A 135 -3.42 -0.39 18.54
N LEU A 136 -3.01 -0.63 17.30
CA LEU A 136 -1.65 -1.04 16.97
C LEU A 136 -0.99 -0.03 16.02
N PRO A 137 0.27 0.34 16.28
CA PRO A 137 1.01 1.21 15.39
C PRO A 137 1.45 0.45 14.12
N LYS A 138 1.79 1.21 13.09
CA LYS A 138 2.50 0.71 11.91
C LYS A 138 3.85 0.14 12.31
N VAL A 139 4.23 -1.00 11.71
CA VAL A 139 5.54 -1.63 11.90
C VAL A 139 6.33 -1.65 10.61
N CYS A 140 7.67 -1.68 10.72
CA CYS A 140 8.58 -1.87 9.60
C CYS A 140 9.42 -3.13 9.82
N ILE A 141 9.41 -4.06 8.87
CA ILE A 141 10.05 -5.37 8.99
C ILE A 141 11.11 -5.53 7.91
N SER A 142 12.38 -5.62 8.32
CA SER A 142 13.48 -5.92 7.40
C SER A 142 13.97 -7.35 7.58
N GLY A 143 14.20 -8.05 6.48
CA GLY A 143 14.70 -9.43 6.47
C GLY A 143 16.17 -9.58 6.88
N CYS A 144 16.92 -8.49 7.00
CA CYS A 144 18.32 -8.44 7.40
C CYS A 144 18.71 -7.05 7.92
N THR A 145 20.00 -6.83 8.19
CA THR A 145 20.55 -5.57 8.70
C THR A 145 20.52 -4.39 7.72
N SER A 146 20.27 -4.64 6.42
CA SER A 146 20.29 -3.59 5.38
C SER A 146 19.15 -2.55 5.50
N SER A 147 18.17 -2.79 6.38
CA SER A 147 17.10 -1.82 6.72
C SER A 147 16.26 -1.32 5.54
N CYS A 148 16.04 -2.14 4.52
CA CYS A 148 15.29 -1.73 3.32
C CYS A 148 13.85 -1.26 3.59
N SER A 149 13.22 -1.70 4.70
CA SER A 149 11.92 -1.20 5.14
C SER A 149 12.00 0.00 6.10
N GLY A 150 13.21 0.51 6.39
CA GLY A 150 13.40 1.61 7.31
C GLY A 150 13.13 1.25 8.78
N HIS A 151 13.31 -0.03 9.19
CA HIS A 151 12.99 -0.48 10.55
C HIS A 151 13.70 0.31 11.65
N GLN A 152 14.88 0.88 11.36
CA GLN A 152 15.65 1.66 12.33
C GLN A 152 15.01 3.03 12.65
N ALA A 153 14.23 3.57 11.70
CA ALA A 153 13.57 4.87 11.86
C ALA A 153 12.06 4.72 12.22
N ALA A 154 11.56 3.50 12.29
CA ALA A 154 10.17 3.22 12.60
C ALA A 154 9.90 3.28 14.11
N ALA A 155 8.68 3.63 14.51
CA ALA A 155 8.24 3.55 15.91
C ALA A 155 8.37 2.12 16.47
N ILE A 156 8.06 1.12 15.64
CA ILE A 156 8.32 -0.30 15.92
C ILE A 156 8.98 -0.91 14.68
N GLY A 157 10.22 -1.34 14.82
CA GLY A 157 10.99 -1.97 13.75
C GLY A 157 11.43 -3.38 14.13
N PHE A 158 11.35 -4.30 13.15
CA PHE A 158 11.85 -5.65 13.28
C PHE A 158 12.95 -5.91 12.26
N GLN A 159 13.98 -6.61 12.71
CA GLN A 159 15.11 -7.00 11.88
C GLN A 159 15.30 -8.51 11.91
N GLY A 160 15.39 -9.12 10.73
CA GLY A 160 15.80 -10.51 10.59
C GLY A 160 17.26 -10.70 11.00
N THR A 161 17.51 -11.70 11.86
CA THR A 161 18.84 -12.03 12.32
C THR A 161 19.04 -13.55 12.41
N VAL A 162 20.30 -13.97 12.41
CA VAL A 162 20.72 -15.36 12.66
C VAL A 162 21.47 -15.38 13.97
N LYS A 163 21.10 -16.31 14.84
CA LYS A 163 21.82 -16.57 16.10
C LYS A 163 22.35 -17.98 16.08
N ALA A 164 23.66 -18.12 16.29
CA ALA A 164 24.25 -19.44 16.50
C ALA A 164 23.75 -20.04 17.81
N VAL A 165 23.31 -21.29 17.75
CA VAL A 165 22.94 -22.06 18.94
C VAL A 165 23.90 -23.21 19.10
N PRO A 166 24.35 -23.56 20.32
CA PRO A 166 25.24 -24.69 20.55
C PRO A 166 24.59 -25.98 20.01
N GLY A 167 25.31 -26.72 19.13
CA GLY A 167 24.85 -27.97 18.56
C GLY A 167 23.87 -27.88 17.38
N GLY A 168 23.55 -26.70 16.91
CA GLY A 168 22.71 -26.47 15.72
C GLY A 168 23.47 -25.85 14.55
N LYS A 169 23.17 -26.29 13.32
CA LYS A 169 23.49 -25.55 12.10
C LYS A 169 22.39 -24.58 11.81
#